data_9751ec2d8b02ddf079b0b76af539164c
#
_entry.id   9751ec2d8b02ddf079b0b76af539164c
#
_cell.length_a   1.000
_cell.length_b   1.000
_cell.length_c   1.000
_cell.angle_alpha   90.00
_cell.angle_beta   90.00
_cell.angle_gamma   90.00
#
_symmetry.space_group_name_H-M   'P 1'
#
loop_
_entity.id
_entity.type
_entity.pdbx_description
1 polymer ?
#
loop_
_entity_poly.entity_id
_entity_poly.type
_entity_poly.pdbx_seq_one_letter_code
_entity_poly.pdbx_strand_id
1 'polypeptide(L)'
;MTNYKTAYTFQPFSFRGIARFAEASIWRLLGIQFLFSFIVAAVFVWFVNHAWMPVIDESIEKMPKKGDISLGSLNWPTGSSVHVQGPEGEPFMRLDIEPSGITNVIESVDLVLAFESKRLFLGSSLGFGLLVVPYPLNIEIPFNKTELKPWWGARSHLILLCFGFLVSVVLILSWSFLGFIYMFPVKIFFGNRLSLRSAWQLASAAHMPAAMLMSLGILMYGIKQIELVSFAFLWLLHLIFPWFYLIFSPFFVPKHNFKKDYKIKKNAKSYKTNPFDQTSASNKKNDNPFDN
;
A
#
# COMPACT_ATOMS: atom_id res chain seq x y z
N MET A 1 -11.05 -33.04 -29.63
CA MET A 1 -11.21 -31.73 -29.00
C MET A 1 -10.32 -31.69 -27.76
N THR A 2 -9.11 -31.21 -27.92
CA THR A 2 -8.09 -31.13 -26.86
C THR A 2 -8.45 -30.01 -25.90
N ASN A 3 -8.90 -30.40 -24.71
CA ASN A 3 -9.07 -29.48 -23.58
C ASN A 3 -7.70 -28.95 -23.15
N TYR A 4 -7.24 -27.87 -23.76
CA TYR A 4 -6.18 -27.06 -23.19
C TYR A 4 -6.75 -26.36 -21.94
N LYS A 5 -6.60 -27.01 -20.78
CA LYS A 5 -6.56 -26.29 -19.51
C LYS A 5 -5.35 -25.35 -19.58
N THR A 6 -5.53 -24.18 -20.19
CA THR A 6 -4.55 -23.11 -20.12
C THR A 6 -4.29 -22.88 -18.66
N ALA A 7 -3.05 -23.18 -18.23
CA ALA A 7 -2.58 -22.85 -16.89
C ALA A 7 -2.84 -21.35 -16.69
N TYR A 8 -3.79 -21.02 -15.82
CA TYR A 8 -4.23 -19.67 -15.58
C TYR A 8 -3.18 -18.95 -14.76
N THR A 9 -2.19 -18.38 -15.45
CA THR A 9 -1.21 -17.50 -14.80
C THR A 9 -1.87 -16.16 -14.50
N PHE A 10 -2.00 -15.85 -13.21
CA PHE A 10 -2.38 -14.52 -12.76
C PHE A 10 -1.16 -13.62 -12.91
N GLN A 11 -1.08 -12.91 -14.03
CA GLN A 11 -0.01 -11.95 -14.31
C GLN A 11 -0.57 -10.54 -14.09
N PRO A 12 -0.26 -9.88 -12.96
CA PRO A 12 -0.81 -8.55 -12.66
C PRO A 12 -0.27 -7.45 -13.58
N PHE A 13 0.75 -7.75 -14.40
CA PHE A 13 1.33 -6.78 -15.34
C PHE A 13 0.66 -6.73 -16.72
N SER A 14 -0.29 -7.62 -17.01
CA SER A 14 -1.02 -7.62 -18.28
C SER A 14 -2.49 -7.30 -18.09
N PHE A 15 -3.11 -6.64 -19.08
CA PHE A 15 -4.56 -6.34 -19.05
C PHE A 15 -5.40 -7.62 -18.90
N ARG A 16 -4.99 -8.71 -19.55
CA ARG A 16 -5.64 -10.02 -19.42
C ARG A 16 -5.46 -10.62 -18.03
N GLY A 17 -4.30 -10.43 -17.44
CA GLY A 17 -4.00 -10.89 -16.09
C GLY A 17 -4.85 -10.16 -15.05
N ILE A 18 -4.93 -8.82 -15.14
CA ILE A 18 -5.81 -8.02 -14.28
C ILE A 18 -7.29 -8.38 -14.49
N ALA A 19 -7.73 -8.59 -15.73
CA ALA A 19 -9.09 -8.99 -16.04
C ALA A 19 -9.53 -10.29 -15.31
N ARG A 20 -8.60 -11.23 -15.10
CA ARG A 20 -8.86 -12.49 -14.39
C ARG A 20 -9.16 -12.32 -12.91
N PHE A 21 -8.69 -11.23 -12.30
CA PHE A 21 -9.03 -10.94 -10.91
C PHE A 21 -10.53 -10.67 -10.73
N ALA A 22 -11.24 -10.23 -11.77
CA ALA A 22 -12.70 -10.06 -11.71
C ALA A 22 -13.45 -11.34 -11.32
N GLU A 23 -12.88 -12.52 -11.60
CA GLU A 23 -13.47 -13.84 -11.30
C GLU A 23 -12.71 -14.59 -10.20
N ALA A 24 -11.65 -14.01 -9.64
CA ALA A 24 -10.83 -14.64 -8.61
C ALA A 24 -11.56 -14.77 -7.27
N SER A 25 -11.09 -15.66 -6.40
CA SER A 25 -11.49 -15.61 -5.00
C SER A 25 -10.86 -14.40 -4.31
N ILE A 26 -11.55 -13.84 -3.30
CA ILE A 26 -11.03 -12.71 -2.51
C ILE A 26 -9.68 -13.08 -1.88
N TRP A 27 -9.55 -14.28 -1.35
CA TRP A 27 -8.30 -14.74 -0.72
C TRP A 27 -7.14 -14.77 -1.69
N ARG A 28 -7.39 -15.09 -2.96
CA ARG A 28 -6.35 -15.05 -4.00
C ARG A 28 -5.94 -13.62 -4.32
N LEU A 29 -6.91 -12.70 -4.42
CA LEU A 29 -6.62 -11.28 -4.61
C LEU A 29 -5.76 -10.77 -3.45
N LEU A 30 -6.21 -10.96 -2.20
CA LEU A 30 -5.50 -10.51 -1.01
C LEU A 30 -4.11 -11.15 -0.88
N GLY A 31 -3.96 -12.44 -1.20
CA GLY A 31 -2.66 -13.12 -1.17
C GLY A 31 -1.66 -12.54 -2.16
N ILE A 32 -2.11 -12.20 -3.36
CA ILE A 32 -1.25 -11.56 -4.36
C ILE A 32 -0.97 -10.10 -3.98
N GLN A 33 -1.97 -9.36 -3.48
CA GLN A 33 -1.77 -8.01 -2.96
C GLN A 33 -0.76 -7.99 -1.79
N PHE A 34 -0.85 -8.97 -0.88
CA PHE A 34 0.12 -9.11 0.20
C PHE A 34 1.55 -9.32 -0.33
N LEU A 35 1.74 -10.19 -1.31
CA LEU A 35 3.06 -10.40 -1.93
C LEU A 35 3.60 -9.10 -2.54
N PHE A 36 2.77 -8.37 -3.30
CA PHE A 36 3.18 -7.12 -3.92
C PHE A 36 3.44 -6.01 -2.88
N SER A 37 2.57 -5.88 -1.88
CA SER A 37 2.77 -4.89 -0.81
C SER A 37 4.03 -5.18 0.00
N PHE A 38 4.36 -6.46 0.21
CA PHE A 38 5.59 -6.85 0.88
C PHE A 38 6.85 -6.45 0.07
N ILE A 39 6.83 -6.65 -1.25
CA ILE A 39 7.95 -6.20 -2.12
C ILE A 39 8.11 -4.68 -2.05
N VAL A 40 7.00 -3.92 -2.16
CA VAL A 40 7.03 -2.45 -2.06
C VAL A 40 7.56 -2.01 -0.70
N ALA A 41 7.07 -2.62 0.38
CA ALA A 41 7.51 -2.31 1.74
C ALA A 41 8.99 -2.63 1.95
N ALA A 42 9.49 -3.75 1.41
CA ALA A 42 10.89 -4.11 1.49
C ALA A 42 11.78 -3.08 0.79
N VAL A 43 11.40 -2.60 -0.39
CA VAL A 43 12.12 -1.53 -1.11
C VAL A 43 12.09 -0.23 -0.30
N PHE A 44 10.96 0.12 0.28
CA PHE A 44 10.83 1.33 1.09
C PHE A 44 11.66 1.25 2.38
N VAL A 45 11.63 0.10 3.07
CA VAL A 45 12.47 -0.16 4.24
C VAL A 45 13.96 -0.10 3.89
N TRP A 46 14.36 -0.67 2.75
CA TRP A 46 15.72 -0.54 2.26
C TRP A 46 16.11 0.93 2.06
N PHE A 47 15.25 1.73 1.43
CA PHE A 47 15.52 3.15 1.23
C PHE A 47 15.66 3.89 2.56
N VAL A 48 14.75 3.73 3.50
CA VAL A 48 14.82 4.36 4.82
C VAL A 48 16.11 3.95 5.56
N ASN A 49 16.44 2.67 5.52
CA ASN A 49 17.65 2.15 6.15
C ASN A 49 18.94 2.72 5.53
N HIS A 50 18.93 2.92 4.22
CA HIS A 50 20.08 3.44 3.48
C HIS A 50 20.20 4.96 3.59
N ALA A 51 19.10 5.70 3.45
CA ALA A 51 19.10 7.15 3.30
C ALA A 51 18.92 7.92 4.62
N TRP A 52 18.12 7.39 5.55
CA TRP A 52 17.74 8.15 6.76
C TRP A 52 18.37 7.62 8.03
N MET A 53 18.52 6.30 8.18
CA MET A 53 19.06 5.72 9.42
C MET A 53 20.46 6.21 9.76
N PRO A 54 21.41 6.34 8.80
CA PRO A 54 22.75 6.85 9.12
C PRO A 54 22.75 8.28 9.68
N VAL A 55 21.86 9.14 9.15
CA VAL A 55 21.72 10.52 9.63
C VAL A 55 21.18 10.55 11.06
N ILE A 56 20.22 9.70 11.38
CA ILE A 56 19.66 9.58 12.73
C ILE A 56 20.72 9.04 13.69
N ASP A 57 21.43 7.98 13.32
CA ASP A 57 22.48 7.37 14.15
C ASP A 57 23.59 8.38 14.48
N GLU A 58 24.07 9.08 13.47
CA GLU A 58 25.11 10.11 13.64
C GLU A 58 24.61 11.29 14.47
N SER A 59 23.33 11.69 14.30
CA SER A 59 22.73 12.75 15.08
C SER A 59 22.71 12.39 16.57
N ILE A 60 22.31 11.17 16.92
CA ILE A 60 22.31 10.67 18.30
C ILE A 60 23.75 10.65 18.87
N GLU A 61 24.72 10.25 18.05
CA GLU A 61 26.15 10.28 18.50
C GLU A 61 26.69 11.69 18.79
N LYS A 62 26.19 12.69 18.06
CA LYS A 62 26.57 14.08 18.25
C LYS A 62 25.79 14.81 19.34
N MET A 63 24.70 14.24 19.85
CA MET A 63 23.89 14.85 20.91
C MET A 63 24.72 15.07 22.21
N PRO A 64 24.41 16.13 22.97
CA PRO A 64 24.96 16.32 24.31
C PRO A 64 24.45 15.25 25.28
N LYS A 65 25.16 15.11 26.41
CA LYS A 65 24.77 14.14 27.45
C LYS A 65 23.53 14.55 28.25
N LYS A 66 23.10 15.80 28.14
CA LYS A 66 21.93 16.36 28.83
C LYS A 66 21.03 17.05 27.83
N GLY A 67 19.75 16.92 28.00
CA GLY A 67 18.70 17.51 27.17
C GLY A 67 17.42 16.73 27.33
N ASP A 68 16.30 17.39 27.27
CA ASP A 68 14.97 16.84 27.35
C ASP A 68 13.95 17.70 26.59
N ILE A 69 12.85 17.11 26.25
CA ILE A 69 11.67 17.82 25.77
C ILE A 69 10.65 17.73 26.89
N SER A 70 10.34 18.86 27.52
CA SER A 70 9.36 18.93 28.61
C SER A 70 8.59 20.24 28.58
N LEU A 71 7.39 20.25 29.11
CA LEU A 71 6.51 21.43 29.16
C LEU A 71 6.37 22.16 27.81
N GLY A 72 6.35 21.39 26.71
CA GLY A 72 6.19 21.92 25.36
C GLY A 72 7.44 22.63 24.79
N SER A 73 8.62 22.43 25.40
CA SER A 73 9.86 23.03 24.97
C SER A 73 11.03 22.04 24.96
N LEU A 74 11.97 22.28 24.07
CA LEU A 74 13.27 21.59 24.03
C LEU A 74 14.24 22.30 24.99
N ASN A 75 14.56 21.64 26.10
CA ASN A 75 15.61 22.07 27.02
C ASN A 75 16.95 21.53 26.52
N TRP A 76 17.75 22.42 25.98
CA TRP A 76 19.01 22.08 25.34
C TRP A 76 20.17 22.87 25.92
N PRO A 77 21.37 22.31 26.06
CA PRO A 77 22.51 23.04 26.60
C PRO A 77 22.84 24.28 25.76
N THR A 78 23.03 25.41 26.40
CA THR A 78 23.32 26.69 25.76
C THR A 78 24.57 26.60 24.90
N GLY A 79 24.50 27.07 23.66
CA GLY A 79 25.61 27.09 22.71
C GLY A 79 25.95 25.74 22.07
N SER A 80 25.12 24.68 22.30
CA SER A 80 25.24 23.44 21.57
C SER A 80 24.19 23.37 20.46
N SER A 81 24.60 22.96 19.27
CA SER A 81 23.71 22.61 18.15
C SER A 81 24.20 21.32 17.53
N VAL A 82 23.31 20.61 16.89
CA VAL A 82 23.62 19.38 16.13
C VAL A 82 23.12 19.55 14.72
N HIS A 83 24.04 19.42 13.77
CA HIS A 83 23.73 19.44 12.34
C HIS A 83 24.36 18.21 11.73
N VAL A 84 23.50 17.35 11.16
CA VAL A 84 23.92 16.14 10.48
C VAL A 84 23.20 16.05 9.15
N GLN A 85 23.97 15.85 8.13
CA GLN A 85 23.47 15.59 6.77
C GLN A 85 24.04 14.26 6.30
N GLY A 86 23.33 13.59 5.42
CA GLY A 86 23.83 12.38 4.76
C GLY A 86 25.20 12.61 4.10
N PRO A 87 25.93 11.54 3.75
CA PRO A 87 27.23 11.61 3.12
C PRO A 87 27.25 12.56 1.92
N GLU A 88 28.43 13.13 1.59
CA GLU A 88 28.57 13.99 0.41
C GLU A 88 27.99 13.36 -0.84
N GLY A 89 27.11 14.12 -1.52
CA GLY A 89 26.37 13.63 -2.71
C GLY A 89 25.12 12.82 -2.37
N GLU A 90 24.71 12.73 -1.10
CA GLU A 90 23.45 12.09 -0.66
C GLU A 90 22.51 13.12 -0.02
N PRO A 91 21.75 13.87 -0.81
CA PRO A 91 20.93 14.97 -0.32
C PRO A 91 19.59 14.50 0.29
N PHE A 92 19.47 13.23 0.67
CA PHE A 92 18.17 12.67 1.05
C PHE A 92 17.59 13.24 2.33
N MET A 93 18.45 13.48 3.36
CA MET A 93 18.00 13.94 4.67
C MET A 93 19.05 14.77 5.38
N ARG A 94 18.58 15.79 6.09
CA ARG A 94 19.33 16.55 7.10
C ARG A 94 18.55 16.57 8.40
N LEU A 95 19.24 16.39 9.52
CA LEU A 95 18.68 16.52 10.86
C LEU A 95 19.39 17.65 11.60
N ASP A 96 18.63 18.62 12.05
CA ASP A 96 19.10 19.78 12.79
C ASP A 96 18.46 19.82 14.19
N ILE A 97 19.27 20.07 15.22
CA ILE A 97 18.80 20.39 16.56
C ILE A 97 19.34 21.77 16.89
N GLU A 98 18.50 22.78 16.72
CA GLU A 98 18.86 24.18 16.86
C GLU A 98 17.74 24.95 17.56
N PRO A 99 17.83 25.14 18.91
CA PRO A 99 16.82 25.84 19.70
C PRO A 99 16.61 27.31 19.30
N SER A 100 17.63 27.95 18.74
CA SER A 100 17.56 29.35 18.29
C SER A 100 16.75 29.57 17.03
N GLY A 101 16.34 28.46 16.35
CA GLY A 101 15.60 28.48 15.10
C GLY A 101 16.51 28.41 13.87
N ILE A 102 15.96 27.77 12.82
CA ILE A 102 16.72 27.52 11.61
C ILE A 102 16.50 28.66 10.62
N THR A 103 17.54 29.38 10.27
CA THR A 103 17.43 30.58 9.45
C THR A 103 17.58 30.34 7.94
N ASN A 104 18.25 29.27 7.45
CA ASN A 104 18.55 29.12 6.02
C ASN A 104 18.83 27.64 5.64
N VAL A 105 17.82 26.80 5.46
CA VAL A 105 18.12 25.37 5.44
C VAL A 105 17.55 24.54 4.29
N ILE A 106 16.64 25.07 3.50
CA ILE A 106 15.88 24.26 2.53
C ILE A 106 16.63 23.99 1.22
N GLU A 107 17.73 24.70 0.95
CA GLU A 107 18.29 24.74 -0.41
C GLU A 107 19.19 23.56 -0.82
N SER A 108 19.62 22.68 0.10
CA SER A 108 20.62 21.67 -0.23
C SER A 108 20.22 20.22 0.00
N VAL A 109 19.04 19.93 0.57
CA VAL A 109 18.61 18.57 0.91
C VAL A 109 17.13 18.35 0.64
N ASP A 110 16.78 17.10 0.32
CA ASP A 110 15.42 16.74 -0.06
C ASP A 110 14.44 16.76 1.13
N LEU A 111 14.92 16.37 2.32
CA LEU A 111 14.13 16.33 3.56
C LEU A 111 14.92 16.96 4.71
N VAL A 112 14.31 17.89 5.42
CA VAL A 112 14.84 18.49 6.64
C VAL A 112 13.98 18.11 7.84
N LEU A 113 14.61 17.54 8.86
CA LEU A 113 14.01 17.31 10.17
C LEU A 113 14.69 18.20 11.18
N ALA A 114 13.96 19.18 11.72
CA ALA A 114 14.52 20.18 12.59
C ALA A 114 13.83 20.26 13.94
N PHE A 115 14.60 20.12 15.00
CA PHE A 115 14.16 20.27 16.39
C PHE A 115 14.45 21.70 16.86
N GLU A 116 13.42 22.53 16.87
CA GLU A 116 13.47 23.92 17.36
C GLU A 116 13.07 23.98 18.86
N SER A 117 13.08 25.13 19.44
CA SER A 117 12.81 25.30 20.89
C SER A 117 11.40 24.83 21.30
N LYS A 118 10.36 24.98 20.46
CA LYS A 118 8.96 24.69 20.82
C LYS A 118 8.27 23.69 19.88
N ARG A 119 8.95 23.27 18.83
CA ARG A 119 8.32 22.45 17.78
C ARG A 119 9.34 21.61 17.02
N LEU A 120 8.85 20.52 16.51
CA LEU A 120 9.51 19.76 15.47
C LEU A 120 9.03 20.27 14.09
N PHE A 121 9.98 20.57 13.23
CA PHE A 121 9.74 21.01 11.87
C PHE A 121 10.16 19.91 10.89
N LEU A 122 9.30 19.55 9.97
CA LEU A 122 9.59 18.66 8.85
C LEU A 122 9.35 19.42 7.54
N GLY A 123 10.38 19.59 6.76
CA GLY A 123 10.34 20.31 5.48
C GLY A 123 10.92 19.50 4.34
N SER A 124 10.47 19.79 3.12
CA SER A 124 11.01 19.23 1.88
C SER A 124 11.37 20.33 0.90
N SER A 125 12.45 20.13 0.15
CA SER A 125 12.90 21.07 -0.91
C SER A 125 11.87 21.26 -2.03
N LEU A 126 10.94 20.32 -2.21
CA LEU A 126 9.81 20.47 -3.16
C LEU A 126 8.73 21.43 -2.65
N GLY A 127 8.83 21.95 -1.44
CA GLY A 127 7.81 22.81 -0.83
C GLY A 127 6.54 22.07 -0.42
N PHE A 128 6.45 20.74 -0.64
CA PHE A 128 5.34 19.92 -0.20
C PHE A 128 5.57 19.41 1.21
N GLY A 129 4.55 19.49 2.06
CA GLY A 129 4.53 18.79 3.33
C GLY A 129 5.31 19.46 4.46
N LEU A 130 5.17 20.77 4.61
CA LEU A 130 5.56 21.42 5.85
C LEU A 130 4.68 20.89 6.98
N LEU A 131 5.26 20.00 7.79
CA LEU A 131 4.61 19.53 9.01
C LEU A 131 5.30 20.18 10.20
N VAL A 132 4.53 20.93 10.97
CA VAL A 132 4.97 21.54 12.23
C VAL A 132 4.25 20.86 13.36
N VAL A 133 5.01 20.17 14.22
CA VAL A 133 4.45 19.43 15.36
C VAL A 133 4.91 20.14 16.64
N PRO A 134 4.00 20.77 17.41
CA PRO A 134 4.35 21.31 18.71
C PRO A 134 4.70 20.17 19.68
N TYR A 135 5.63 20.43 20.58
CA TYR A 135 5.96 19.43 21.61
C TYR A 135 4.82 19.26 22.61
N PRO A 136 4.63 18.04 23.13
CA PRO A 136 3.56 17.77 24.10
C PRO A 136 3.85 18.49 25.44
N LEU A 137 2.80 19.07 26.03
CA LEU A 137 2.89 19.81 27.30
C LEU A 137 3.01 18.90 28.52
N ASN A 138 2.47 17.68 28.44
CA ASN A 138 2.27 16.81 29.61
C ASN A 138 3.18 15.58 29.62
N ILE A 139 4.18 15.55 28.72
CA ILE A 139 5.10 14.41 28.59
C ILE A 139 6.53 14.96 28.69
N GLU A 140 7.34 14.30 29.49
CA GLU A 140 8.77 14.51 29.54
C GLU A 140 9.47 13.42 28.72
N ILE A 141 10.24 13.83 27.73
CA ILE A 141 10.96 12.94 26.83
C ILE A 141 12.44 13.20 27.02
N PRO A 142 13.23 12.24 27.55
CA PRO A 142 14.69 12.36 27.58
C PRO A 142 15.24 12.46 26.16
N PHE A 143 15.74 13.63 25.79
CA PHE A 143 16.25 13.92 24.46
C PHE A 143 17.73 14.24 24.51
N ASN A 144 18.54 13.21 24.75
CA ASN A 144 19.98 13.32 24.93
C ASN A 144 20.68 11.99 24.54
N LYS A 145 21.99 12.07 24.33
CA LYS A 145 22.82 10.91 23.94
C LYS A 145 22.74 9.75 24.93
N THR A 146 22.74 10.04 26.22
CA THR A 146 22.85 9.03 27.28
C THR A 146 21.64 8.07 27.26
N GLU A 147 20.46 8.61 27.04
CA GLU A 147 19.21 7.86 27.01
C GLU A 147 18.87 7.34 25.61
N LEU A 148 19.04 8.17 24.59
CA LEU A 148 18.64 7.82 23.23
C LEU A 148 19.55 6.77 22.59
N LYS A 149 20.86 6.80 22.81
CA LYS A 149 21.78 5.87 22.17
C LYS A 149 21.49 4.40 22.52
N PRO A 150 21.36 3.98 23.80
CA PRO A 150 21.03 2.60 24.12
C PRO A 150 19.60 2.24 23.73
N TRP A 151 18.65 3.18 23.86
CA TRP A 151 17.27 2.95 23.49
C TRP A 151 17.12 2.71 21.98
N TRP A 152 17.74 3.56 21.17
CA TRP A 152 17.73 3.48 19.71
C TRP A 152 18.49 2.25 19.20
N GLY A 153 19.69 2.02 19.69
CA GLY A 153 20.50 0.87 19.30
C GLY A 153 19.81 -0.48 19.53
N ALA A 154 18.99 -0.59 20.60
CA ALA A 154 18.22 -1.79 20.87
C ALA A 154 16.95 -1.94 20.02
N ARG A 155 16.41 -0.84 19.47
CA ARG A 155 15.06 -0.82 18.88
C ARG A 155 14.99 -0.39 17.42
N SER A 156 16.03 0.24 16.88
CA SER A 156 16.03 0.81 15.52
C SER A 156 15.62 -0.22 14.46
N HIS A 157 16.16 -1.43 14.50
CA HIS A 157 15.81 -2.50 13.57
C HIS A 157 14.37 -3.00 13.73
N LEU A 158 13.89 -3.07 14.97
CA LEU A 158 12.50 -3.45 15.23
C LEU A 158 11.53 -2.37 14.75
N ILE A 159 11.86 -1.09 14.97
CA ILE A 159 11.08 0.05 14.47
C ILE A 159 11.01 0.01 12.94
N LEU A 160 12.13 -0.26 12.28
CA LEU A 160 12.20 -0.37 10.84
C LEU A 160 11.33 -1.53 10.30
N LEU A 161 11.37 -2.68 10.97
CA LEU A 161 10.52 -3.84 10.64
C LEU A 161 9.02 -3.53 10.83
N CYS A 162 8.66 -2.94 11.97
CA CYS A 162 7.28 -2.52 12.25
C CYS A 162 6.78 -1.50 11.23
N PHE A 163 7.65 -0.58 10.83
CA PHE A 163 7.34 0.40 9.80
C PHE A 163 7.07 -0.25 8.44
N GLY A 164 7.90 -1.21 8.02
CA GLY A 164 7.65 -1.99 6.79
C GLY A 164 6.34 -2.77 6.83
N PHE A 165 6.04 -3.39 7.97
CA PHE A 165 4.75 -4.06 8.15
C PHE A 165 3.57 -3.09 8.05
N LEU A 166 3.67 -1.92 8.69
CA LEU A 166 2.66 -0.87 8.62
C LEU A 166 2.44 -0.40 7.18
N VAL A 167 3.52 -0.16 6.43
CA VAL A 167 3.46 0.20 5.00
C VAL A 167 2.72 -0.86 4.20
N SER A 168 3.03 -2.15 4.40
CA SER A 168 2.32 -3.25 3.73
C SER A 168 0.81 -3.24 4.01
N VAL A 169 0.43 -3.06 5.27
CA VAL A 169 -0.99 -3.02 5.69
C VAL A 169 -1.68 -1.82 5.06
N VAL A 170 -1.06 -0.63 5.13
CA VAL A 170 -1.61 0.61 4.54
C VAL A 170 -1.80 0.47 3.04
N LEU A 171 -0.86 -0.15 2.33
CA LEU A 171 -0.99 -0.39 0.88
C LEU A 171 -2.18 -1.29 0.55
N ILE A 172 -2.34 -2.42 1.24
CA ILE A 172 -3.46 -3.34 1.00
C ILE A 172 -4.80 -2.65 1.27
N LEU A 173 -4.90 -1.90 2.37
CA LEU A 173 -6.10 -1.14 2.71
C LEU A 173 -6.38 -0.05 1.67
N SER A 174 -5.34 0.68 1.24
CA SER A 174 -5.44 1.72 0.21
C SER A 174 -5.92 1.15 -1.13
N TRP A 175 -5.35 0.03 -1.59
CA TRP A 175 -5.78 -0.61 -2.83
C TRP A 175 -7.22 -1.12 -2.76
N SER A 176 -7.61 -1.65 -1.61
CA SER A 176 -8.99 -2.10 -1.38
C SER A 176 -9.97 -0.94 -1.37
N PHE A 177 -9.61 0.16 -0.72
CA PHE A 177 -10.42 1.37 -0.64
C PHE A 177 -10.51 2.10 -1.98
N LEU A 178 -9.40 2.31 -2.68
CA LEU A 178 -9.37 2.89 -4.02
C LEU A 178 -10.11 1.99 -5.02
N GLY A 179 -9.97 0.66 -4.88
CA GLY A 179 -10.75 -0.30 -5.64
C GLY A 179 -12.26 -0.12 -5.45
N PHE A 180 -12.71 0.18 -4.23
CA PHE A 180 -14.09 0.51 -3.95
C PHE A 180 -14.54 1.80 -4.66
N ILE A 181 -13.71 2.84 -4.66
CA ILE A 181 -14.00 4.09 -5.37
C ILE A 181 -14.04 3.84 -6.89
N TYR A 182 -13.04 3.18 -7.43
CA TYR A 182 -12.90 2.98 -8.88
C TYR A 182 -13.84 1.91 -9.46
N MET A 183 -14.47 1.06 -8.63
CA MET A 183 -15.48 0.14 -9.14
C MET A 183 -16.69 0.85 -9.76
N PHE A 184 -17.02 2.07 -9.29
CA PHE A 184 -18.16 2.82 -9.83
C PHE A 184 -17.96 3.24 -11.28
N PRO A 185 -16.90 3.96 -11.67
CA PRO A 185 -16.66 4.26 -13.08
C PRO A 185 -16.54 2.99 -13.93
N VAL A 186 -15.84 1.95 -13.45
CA VAL A 186 -15.78 0.67 -14.17
C VAL A 186 -17.17 0.08 -14.39
N LYS A 187 -18.05 0.14 -13.38
CA LYS A 187 -19.42 -0.34 -13.49
C LYS A 187 -20.27 0.50 -14.43
N ILE A 188 -20.10 1.82 -14.44
CA ILE A 188 -20.81 2.74 -15.34
C ILE A 188 -20.43 2.45 -16.81
N PHE A 189 -19.13 2.35 -17.10
CA PHE A 189 -18.65 2.12 -18.47
C PHE A 189 -18.96 0.73 -19.03
N PHE A 190 -18.90 -0.30 -18.18
CA PHE A 190 -19.05 -1.70 -18.62
C PHE A 190 -20.39 -2.33 -18.22
N GLY A 191 -21.21 -1.59 -17.49
CA GLY A 191 -22.63 -1.94 -17.23
C GLY A 191 -22.83 -3.33 -16.65
N ASN A 192 -23.73 -4.10 -17.30
CA ASN A 192 -24.11 -5.43 -16.84
C ASN A 192 -23.09 -6.54 -17.10
N ARG A 193 -21.93 -6.22 -17.69
CA ARG A 193 -20.88 -7.22 -17.96
C ARG A 193 -20.15 -7.64 -16.69
N LEU A 194 -20.08 -6.75 -15.68
CA LEU A 194 -19.37 -6.97 -14.43
C LEU A 194 -20.33 -6.89 -13.24
N SER A 195 -20.22 -7.81 -12.29
CA SER A 195 -20.82 -7.64 -10.97
C SER A 195 -20.09 -6.54 -10.19
N LEU A 196 -20.72 -5.96 -9.17
CA LEU A 196 -20.02 -4.99 -8.29
C LEU A 196 -18.75 -5.58 -7.67
N ARG A 197 -18.83 -6.82 -7.19
CA ARG A 197 -17.69 -7.54 -6.64
C ARG A 197 -16.58 -7.72 -7.68
N SER A 198 -16.91 -8.12 -8.91
CA SER A 198 -15.93 -8.29 -9.99
C SER A 198 -15.28 -6.96 -10.38
N ALA A 199 -16.06 -5.88 -10.43
CA ALA A 199 -15.54 -4.54 -10.70
C ALA A 199 -14.58 -4.07 -9.59
N TRP A 200 -14.94 -4.29 -8.31
CA TRP A 200 -14.07 -4.01 -7.17
C TRP A 200 -12.76 -4.80 -7.21
N GLN A 201 -12.84 -6.12 -7.45
CA GLN A 201 -11.65 -6.97 -7.51
C GLN A 201 -10.70 -6.56 -8.64
N LEU A 202 -11.25 -6.25 -9.82
CA LEU A 202 -10.48 -5.75 -10.95
C LEU A 202 -9.83 -4.40 -10.63
N ALA A 203 -10.60 -3.46 -10.06
CA ALA A 203 -10.12 -2.15 -9.70
C ALA A 203 -9.03 -2.22 -8.62
N SER A 204 -9.23 -3.03 -7.58
CA SER A 204 -8.21 -3.25 -6.55
C SER A 204 -6.93 -3.88 -7.11
N ALA A 205 -7.03 -4.79 -8.08
CA ALA A 205 -5.88 -5.42 -8.72
C ALA A 205 -5.09 -4.45 -9.62
N ALA A 206 -5.76 -3.47 -10.23
CA ALA A 206 -5.15 -2.50 -11.12
C ALA A 206 -4.08 -1.61 -10.46
N HIS A 207 -4.08 -1.52 -9.13
CA HIS A 207 -3.08 -0.74 -8.38
C HIS A 207 -1.73 -1.46 -8.21
N MET A 208 -1.68 -2.79 -8.33
CA MET A 208 -0.45 -3.55 -8.13
C MET A 208 0.67 -3.18 -9.11
N PRO A 209 0.42 -3.08 -10.44
CA PRO A 209 1.45 -2.65 -11.40
C PRO A 209 1.97 -1.24 -11.12
N ALA A 210 1.07 -0.32 -10.73
CA ALA A 210 1.45 1.04 -10.37
C ALA A 210 2.37 1.10 -9.15
N ALA A 211 2.08 0.29 -8.13
CA ALA A 211 2.92 0.19 -6.94
C ALA A 211 4.32 -0.38 -7.25
N MET A 212 4.43 -1.31 -8.20
CA MET A 212 5.73 -1.81 -8.66
C MET A 212 6.52 -0.74 -9.44
N LEU A 213 5.84 0.07 -10.24
CA LEU A 213 6.46 1.22 -10.89
C LEU A 213 7.02 2.19 -9.84
N MET A 214 6.25 2.45 -8.77
CA MET A 214 6.71 3.31 -7.67
C MET A 214 7.89 2.70 -6.91
N SER A 215 7.90 1.37 -6.69
CA SER A 215 9.04 0.69 -6.08
C SER A 215 10.32 0.84 -6.90
N LEU A 216 10.21 0.72 -8.23
CA LEU A 216 11.33 0.97 -9.13
C LEU A 216 11.82 2.43 -9.00
N GLY A 217 10.88 3.38 -8.90
CA GLY A 217 11.20 4.78 -8.67
C GLY A 217 11.96 5.01 -7.37
N ILE A 218 11.53 4.40 -6.27
CA ILE A 218 12.22 4.48 -4.98
C ILE A 218 13.64 3.91 -5.07
N LEU A 219 13.81 2.77 -5.76
CA LEU A 219 15.13 2.19 -5.98
C LEU A 219 16.03 3.12 -6.80
N MET A 220 15.55 3.63 -7.92
CA MET A 220 16.32 4.54 -8.79
C MET A 220 16.69 5.84 -8.06
N TYR A 221 15.77 6.36 -7.26
CA TYR A 221 16.02 7.53 -6.43
C TYR A 221 17.08 7.23 -5.36
N GLY A 222 16.92 6.14 -4.61
CA GLY A 222 17.87 5.75 -3.56
C GLY A 222 19.28 5.45 -4.04
N ILE A 223 19.44 4.95 -5.29
CA ILE A 223 20.77 4.79 -5.93
C ILE A 223 21.20 6.01 -6.77
N LYS A 224 20.53 7.16 -6.62
CA LYS A 224 20.85 8.44 -7.27
C LYS A 224 20.81 8.44 -8.80
N GLN A 225 20.05 7.56 -9.41
CA GLN A 225 19.82 7.56 -10.86
C GLN A 225 18.79 8.59 -11.29
N ILE A 226 17.93 9.02 -10.39
CA ILE A 226 16.96 10.09 -10.59
C ILE A 226 16.98 11.06 -9.40
N GLU A 227 16.72 12.33 -9.68
CA GLU A 227 16.60 13.40 -8.70
C GLU A 227 15.19 13.46 -8.11
N LEU A 228 15.02 14.18 -7.00
CA LEU A 228 13.75 14.36 -6.30
C LEU A 228 12.62 14.85 -7.22
N VAL A 229 12.89 15.76 -8.15
CA VAL A 229 11.91 16.29 -9.10
C VAL A 229 11.42 15.18 -10.04
N SER A 230 12.33 14.40 -10.59
CA SER A 230 12.01 13.24 -11.45
C SER A 230 11.25 12.17 -10.69
N PHE A 231 11.61 11.93 -9.41
CA PHE A 231 10.90 11.04 -8.52
C PHE A 231 9.47 11.53 -8.26
N ALA A 232 9.27 12.84 -8.06
CA ALA A 232 7.94 13.43 -7.90
C ALA A 232 7.07 13.27 -9.16
N PHE A 233 7.65 13.42 -10.36
CA PHE A 233 6.94 13.11 -11.61
C PHE A 233 6.55 11.64 -11.71
N LEU A 234 7.41 10.73 -11.31
CA LEU A 234 7.12 9.30 -11.28
C LEU A 234 6.01 8.99 -10.27
N TRP A 235 6.00 9.68 -9.13
CA TRP A 235 4.94 9.59 -8.15
C TRP A 235 3.58 10.06 -8.71
N LEU A 236 3.54 11.14 -9.49
CA LEU A 236 2.32 11.56 -10.19
C LEU A 236 1.90 10.54 -11.25
N LEU A 237 2.86 10.02 -12.02
CA LEU A 237 2.59 9.03 -13.07
C LEU A 237 1.99 7.74 -12.48
N HIS A 238 2.47 7.26 -11.32
CA HIS A 238 1.94 6.04 -10.71
C HIS A 238 0.46 6.18 -10.29
N LEU A 239 -0.03 7.39 -9.99
CA LEU A 239 -1.44 7.63 -9.68
C LEU A 239 -2.33 7.51 -10.94
N ILE A 240 -1.77 7.84 -12.10
CA ILE A 240 -2.47 7.77 -13.39
C ILE A 240 -2.44 6.33 -13.95
N PHE A 241 -1.40 5.58 -13.65
CA PHE A 241 -1.13 4.27 -14.24
C PHE A 241 -2.26 3.24 -14.05
N PRO A 242 -2.96 3.14 -12.91
CA PRO A 242 -4.09 2.24 -12.73
C PRO A 242 -5.24 2.48 -13.74
N TRP A 243 -5.43 3.72 -14.20
CA TRP A 243 -6.49 4.06 -15.15
C TRP A 243 -6.34 3.33 -16.49
N PHE A 244 -5.11 3.09 -16.95
CA PHE A 244 -4.89 2.28 -18.15
C PHE A 244 -5.44 0.87 -17.96
N TYR A 245 -5.23 0.26 -16.80
CA TYR A 245 -5.78 -1.07 -16.49
C TYR A 245 -7.29 -1.04 -16.33
N LEU A 246 -7.84 0.00 -15.70
CA LEU A 246 -9.28 0.15 -15.51
C LEU A 246 -10.04 0.32 -16.84
N ILE A 247 -9.43 0.99 -17.80
CA ILE A 247 -10.03 1.21 -19.13
C ILE A 247 -9.90 -0.05 -20.00
N PHE A 248 -8.72 -0.67 -20.04
CA PHE A 248 -8.45 -1.75 -21.00
C PHE A 248 -8.76 -3.14 -20.48
N SER A 249 -8.52 -3.44 -19.19
CA SER A 249 -8.71 -4.80 -18.68
C SER A 249 -10.15 -5.34 -18.76
N PRO A 250 -11.21 -4.55 -18.55
CA PRO A 250 -12.58 -5.07 -18.64
C PRO A 250 -12.97 -5.62 -20.01
N PHE A 251 -12.28 -5.21 -21.09
CA PHE A 251 -12.52 -5.78 -22.44
C PHE A 251 -12.10 -7.25 -22.53
N PHE A 252 -11.17 -7.68 -21.67
CA PHE A 252 -10.65 -9.06 -21.63
C PHE A 252 -11.37 -9.95 -20.60
N VAL A 253 -12.33 -9.41 -19.85
CA VAL A 253 -13.14 -10.22 -18.92
C VAL A 253 -14.04 -11.14 -19.75
N PRO A 254 -14.04 -12.46 -19.48
CA PRO A 254 -14.89 -13.40 -20.20
C PRO A 254 -16.36 -12.99 -20.10
N LYS A 255 -17.08 -13.07 -21.22
CA LYS A 255 -18.52 -12.83 -21.22
C LYS A 255 -19.21 -13.97 -20.48
N HIS A 256 -19.49 -13.78 -19.20
CA HIS A 256 -20.23 -14.76 -18.43
C HIS A 256 -21.70 -14.77 -18.90
N ASN A 257 -22.18 -15.90 -19.38
CA ASN A 257 -23.57 -16.08 -19.76
C ASN A 257 -24.44 -16.22 -18.49
N PHE A 258 -24.69 -15.11 -17.77
CA PHE A 258 -25.56 -15.07 -16.58
C PHE A 258 -26.93 -15.71 -16.83
N LYS A 259 -27.44 -15.67 -18.07
CA LYS A 259 -28.70 -16.34 -18.44
C LYS A 259 -28.65 -17.86 -18.30
N LYS A 260 -27.47 -18.47 -18.51
CA LYS A 260 -27.32 -19.93 -18.46
C LYS A 260 -27.30 -20.44 -17.02
N ASP A 261 -26.59 -19.74 -16.15
CA ASP A 261 -26.50 -20.10 -14.72
C ASP A 261 -27.81 -19.85 -13.96
N TYR A 262 -28.53 -18.77 -14.32
CA TYR A 262 -29.85 -18.52 -13.75
C TYR A 262 -30.86 -19.63 -14.14
N LYS A 263 -30.83 -20.08 -15.40
CA LYS A 263 -31.68 -21.23 -15.84
C LYS A 263 -31.28 -22.53 -15.13
N ILE A 264 -29.99 -22.82 -14.98
CA ILE A 264 -29.50 -24.01 -14.27
C ILE A 264 -29.91 -23.97 -12.80
N LYS A 265 -29.73 -22.82 -12.11
CA LYS A 265 -30.15 -22.66 -10.71
C LYS A 265 -31.66 -22.71 -10.53
N LYS A 266 -32.45 -22.17 -11.48
CA LYS A 266 -33.92 -22.25 -11.46
C LYS A 266 -34.38 -23.67 -11.65
N ASN A 267 -33.80 -24.42 -12.60
CA ASN A 267 -34.12 -25.82 -12.81
C ASN A 267 -33.69 -26.68 -11.60
N ALA A 268 -32.50 -26.47 -11.03
CA ALA A 268 -32.04 -27.18 -9.84
C ALA A 268 -32.91 -26.92 -8.59
N LYS A 269 -33.48 -25.70 -8.45
CA LYS A 269 -34.47 -25.41 -7.41
C LYS A 269 -35.82 -26.10 -7.69
N SER A 270 -36.23 -26.20 -8.95
CA SER A 270 -37.46 -26.89 -9.32
C SER A 270 -37.43 -28.40 -9.03
N TYR A 271 -36.25 -29.02 -9.09
CA TYR A 271 -36.09 -30.44 -8.72
C TYR A 271 -36.00 -30.69 -7.20
N LYS A 272 -35.87 -29.65 -6.38
CA LYS A 272 -35.81 -29.80 -4.91
C LYS A 272 -37.12 -29.52 -4.19
N THR A 273 -38.18 -29.18 -4.89
CA THR A 273 -39.47 -28.83 -4.29
C THR A 273 -40.53 -29.88 -4.55
N ASN A 274 -40.33 -31.10 -4.19
CA ASN A 274 -41.36 -31.93 -3.58
C ASN A 274 -40.84 -33.34 -3.30
N PRO A 275 -40.41 -33.68 -2.07
CA PRO A 275 -40.05 -35.06 -1.76
C PRO A 275 -41.24 -36.01 -1.78
N PHE A 276 -42.47 -35.51 -1.88
CA PHE A 276 -43.71 -36.33 -1.95
C PHE A 276 -44.19 -36.60 -3.36
N ASP A 277 -43.72 -35.92 -4.40
CA ASP A 277 -44.11 -36.20 -5.79
C ASP A 277 -43.44 -37.44 -6.42
N GLN A 278 -42.43 -38.01 -5.72
CA GLN A 278 -41.77 -39.24 -6.20
C GLN A 278 -42.54 -40.53 -5.88
N THR A 279 -43.51 -40.46 -4.98
CA THR A 279 -44.32 -41.65 -4.61
C THR A 279 -45.50 -41.89 -5.50
N SER A 280 -45.93 -40.94 -6.32
CA SER A 280 -47.08 -41.10 -7.23
C SER A 280 -46.74 -41.61 -8.62
N ALA A 281 -45.47 -41.65 -9.03
CA ALA A 281 -45.06 -42.12 -10.36
C ALA A 281 -44.68 -43.60 -10.43
N SER A 282 -44.56 -44.28 -9.26
CA SER A 282 -44.17 -45.71 -9.19
C SER A 282 -45.34 -46.69 -9.15
N ASN A 283 -46.60 -46.19 -9.11
CA ASN A 283 -47.77 -47.07 -8.93
C ASN A 283 -48.78 -46.99 -10.09
N LYS A 284 -48.29 -47.01 -11.34
CA LYS A 284 -49.15 -47.28 -12.53
C LYS A 284 -48.50 -48.34 -13.40
N LYS A 285 -48.37 -49.57 -12.87
CA LYS A 285 -48.48 -50.82 -13.58
C LYS A 285 -49.67 -51.54 -12.95
N ASN A 286 -50.81 -51.21 -13.45
CA ASN A 286 -52.04 -52.06 -13.29
C ASN A 286 -51.82 -53.30 -14.10
N ASP A 287 -51.29 -54.31 -13.48
CA ASP A 287 -51.55 -55.69 -13.93
C ASP A 287 -52.92 -56.07 -13.33
N ASN A 288 -53.97 -55.95 -14.13
CA ASN A 288 -55.30 -56.47 -13.80
C ASN A 288 -55.26 -57.99 -14.00
N PRO A 289 -55.40 -58.84 -12.96
CA PRO A 289 -55.27 -60.31 -13.09
C PRO A 289 -56.53 -60.95 -13.57
N PHE A 290 -57.53 -60.22 -14.11
CA PHE A 290 -58.84 -60.74 -14.51
C PHE A 290 -59.20 -60.57 -15.98
N ASP A 291 -58.27 -60.21 -16.86
CA ASP A 291 -58.54 -60.27 -18.32
C ASP A 291 -58.04 -61.63 -18.87
N ASN A 292 -58.97 -62.64 -18.81
CA ASN A 292 -59.01 -63.88 -19.64
C ASN A 292 -59.96 -63.71 -20.79
#